data_7e0aacb501e797d0216cee79faa178a2
#
_entry.id   7e0aacb501e797d0216cee79faa178a2
#
_cell.length_a   1.000
_cell.length_b   1.000
_cell.length_c   1.000
_cell.angle_alpha   90.00
_cell.angle_beta   90.00
_cell.angle_gamma   90.00
#
_symmetry.space_group_name_H-M   'P 1'
#
loop_
_entity.id
_entity.type
_entity.pdbx_description
1 polymer ?
#
loop_
_entity_poly.entity_id
_entity_poly.type
_entity_poly.pdbx_seq_one_letter_code
_entity_poly.pdbx_strand_id
1 'polypeptide(L)'
;FYQTRWAIAFYILVVIAGIFVGLRFYLRRMKLKNEELYADSAELMKMRSYLDEKPVPQTEVRISEMEFAKLDEILLGNILKAVEESLSEADFDVQHLAEKVNMSRSTLTRKLKAITGLTPLEYIRRVKMQHACRMLKDPHTTVNEVALALGYYNRKYFTSCFKEEYGITPSEYQKEQEKRDTSASKEG
;
A
#
# COMPACT_ATOMS: atom_id res chain seq x y z
N PHE A 1 -32.17 50.61 -39.41
CA PHE A 1 -32.00 50.32 -37.97
C PHE A 1 -32.90 49.19 -37.45
N TYR A 2 -34.11 48.98 -37.98
CA TYR A 2 -35.03 47.91 -37.54
C TYR A 2 -34.62 46.53 -38.00
N GLN A 3 -34.04 46.35 -39.19
CA GLN A 3 -33.61 45.07 -39.73
C GLN A 3 -32.51 44.36 -38.91
N THR A 4 -31.62 45.13 -38.29
CA THR A 4 -30.50 44.56 -37.48
C THR A 4 -30.99 43.97 -36.16
N ARG A 5 -32.02 44.55 -35.55
CA ARG A 5 -32.57 44.04 -34.27
C ARG A 5 -33.30 42.72 -34.42
N TRP A 6 -34.00 42.53 -35.51
CA TRP A 6 -34.68 41.26 -35.83
C TRP A 6 -33.69 40.14 -36.18
N ALA A 7 -32.57 40.46 -36.85
CA ALA A 7 -31.52 39.49 -37.16
C ALA A 7 -30.82 38.99 -35.89
N ILE A 8 -30.58 39.90 -34.95
CA ILE A 8 -29.98 39.53 -33.65
C ILE A 8 -30.94 38.64 -32.85
N ALA A 9 -32.22 38.97 -32.79
CA ALA A 9 -33.24 38.16 -32.10
C ALA A 9 -33.37 36.76 -32.72
N PHE A 10 -33.31 36.65 -34.02
CA PHE A 10 -33.35 35.40 -34.73
C PHE A 10 -32.10 34.53 -34.44
N TYR A 11 -30.92 35.16 -34.44
CA TYR A 11 -29.67 34.48 -34.10
C TYR A 11 -29.66 33.92 -32.67
N ILE A 12 -30.13 34.71 -31.69
CA ILE A 12 -30.28 34.27 -30.30
C ILE A 12 -31.23 33.08 -30.20
N LEU A 13 -32.33 33.10 -30.93
CA LEU A 13 -33.33 32.02 -30.93
C LEU A 13 -32.75 30.70 -31.52
N VAL A 14 -31.93 30.80 -32.57
CA VAL A 14 -31.25 29.67 -33.18
C VAL A 14 -30.22 29.07 -32.22
N VAL A 15 -29.46 29.93 -31.54
CA VAL A 15 -28.45 29.48 -30.50
C VAL A 15 -29.17 28.77 -29.36
N ILE A 16 -30.25 29.32 -28.84
CA ILE A 16 -31.04 28.71 -27.75
C ILE A 16 -31.60 27.35 -28.19
N ALA A 17 -32.17 27.27 -29.42
CA ALA A 17 -32.65 26.02 -29.97
C ALA A 17 -31.53 24.97 -30.10
N GLY A 18 -30.34 25.36 -30.56
CA GLY A 18 -29.17 24.49 -30.64
C GLY A 18 -28.73 23.94 -29.28
N ILE A 19 -28.67 24.80 -28.28
CA ILE A 19 -28.35 24.40 -26.89
C ILE A 19 -29.42 23.43 -26.35
N PHE A 20 -30.69 23.71 -26.61
CA PHE A 20 -31.80 22.85 -26.16
C PHE A 20 -31.78 21.46 -26.81
N VAL A 21 -31.48 21.38 -28.10
CA VAL A 21 -31.31 20.10 -28.82
C VAL A 21 -30.10 19.34 -28.30
N GLY A 22 -28.96 20.02 -28.09
CA GLY A 22 -27.76 19.42 -27.53
C GLY A 22 -27.99 18.88 -26.12
N LEU A 23 -28.68 19.65 -25.26
CA LEU A 23 -29.02 19.24 -23.90
C LEU A 23 -29.97 18.01 -23.90
N ARG A 24 -30.95 18.03 -24.79
CA ARG A 24 -31.89 16.90 -24.93
C ARG A 24 -31.23 15.62 -25.45
N PHE A 25 -30.25 15.75 -26.35
CA PHE A 25 -29.42 14.64 -26.81
C PHE A 25 -28.51 14.10 -25.72
N TYR A 26 -27.88 14.97 -24.95
CA TYR A 26 -27.05 14.63 -23.81
C TYR A 26 -27.84 13.88 -22.72
N LEU A 27 -29.02 14.36 -22.37
CA LEU A 27 -29.91 13.72 -21.39
C LEU A 27 -30.41 12.35 -21.84
N ARG A 28 -30.70 12.18 -23.15
CA ARG A 28 -31.05 10.87 -23.71
C ARG A 28 -29.90 9.88 -23.61
N ARG A 29 -28.67 10.33 -23.91
CA ARG A 29 -27.47 9.50 -23.81
C ARG A 29 -27.15 9.10 -22.38
N MET A 30 -27.38 9.99 -21.42
CA MET A 30 -27.27 9.69 -19.99
C MET A 30 -28.30 8.69 -19.51
N LYS A 31 -29.56 8.79 -19.98
CA LYS A 31 -30.60 7.82 -19.63
C LYS A 31 -30.27 6.41 -20.12
N LEU A 32 -29.81 6.25 -21.36
CA LEU A 32 -29.39 4.95 -21.90
C LEU A 32 -28.24 4.33 -21.11
N LYS A 33 -27.22 5.13 -20.74
CA LYS A 33 -26.14 4.65 -19.87
C LYS A 33 -26.60 4.24 -18.48
N ASN A 34 -27.55 4.98 -17.91
CA ASN A 34 -28.11 4.63 -16.61
C ASN A 34 -28.94 3.34 -16.67
N GLU A 35 -29.72 3.11 -17.75
CA GLU A 35 -30.49 1.88 -17.93
C GLU A 35 -29.58 0.65 -18.06
N GLU A 36 -28.45 0.74 -18.79
CA GLU A 36 -27.43 -0.31 -18.82
C GLU A 36 -26.83 -0.57 -17.43
N LEU A 37 -26.51 0.48 -16.69
CA LEU A 37 -25.95 0.36 -15.34
C LEU A 37 -26.94 -0.30 -14.35
N TYR A 38 -28.25 0.01 -14.48
CA TYR A 38 -29.30 -0.61 -13.66
C TYR A 38 -29.57 -2.06 -14.07
N ALA A 39 -29.46 -2.40 -15.36
CA ALA A 39 -29.57 -3.77 -15.81
C ALA A 39 -28.44 -4.65 -15.26
N ASP A 40 -27.17 -4.17 -15.35
CA ASP A 40 -26.02 -4.87 -14.77
C ASP A 40 -26.12 -5.01 -13.24
N SER A 41 -26.62 -3.99 -12.54
CA SER A 41 -26.81 -4.05 -11.10
C SER A 41 -27.94 -5.02 -10.68
N ALA A 42 -29.00 -5.14 -11.50
CA ALA A 42 -30.08 -6.09 -11.27
C ALA A 42 -29.63 -7.54 -11.51
N GLU A 43 -28.75 -7.76 -12.48
CA GLU A 43 -28.18 -9.07 -12.76
C GLU A 43 -27.20 -9.49 -11.64
N LEU A 44 -26.38 -8.55 -11.15
CA LEU A 44 -25.52 -8.75 -9.96
C LEU A 44 -26.32 -9.03 -8.70
N MET A 45 -27.46 -8.35 -8.49
CA MET A 45 -28.36 -8.64 -7.37
C MET A 45 -29.01 -10.02 -7.47
N LYS A 46 -29.42 -10.44 -8.68
CA LYS A 46 -29.91 -11.81 -8.90
C LYS A 46 -28.83 -12.85 -8.65
N MET A 47 -27.62 -12.61 -9.10
CA MET A 47 -26.49 -13.52 -8.86
C MET A 47 -26.14 -13.60 -7.37
N ARG A 48 -26.20 -12.46 -6.66
CA ARG A 48 -26.01 -12.40 -5.21
C ARG A 48 -27.10 -13.15 -4.45
N SER A 49 -28.38 -12.97 -4.81
CA SER A 49 -29.48 -13.70 -4.18
C SER A 49 -29.40 -15.22 -4.44
N TYR A 50 -28.90 -15.63 -5.60
CA TYR A 50 -28.66 -17.03 -5.92
C TYR A 50 -27.50 -17.64 -5.13
N LEU A 51 -26.50 -16.84 -4.78
CA LEU A 51 -25.39 -17.24 -3.89
C LEU A 51 -25.82 -17.27 -2.42
N ASP A 52 -26.69 -16.34 -2.00
CA ASP A 52 -27.23 -16.30 -0.63
C ASP A 52 -28.23 -17.45 -0.36
N GLU A 53 -28.88 -17.99 -1.41
CA GLU A 53 -29.86 -19.08 -1.29
C GLU A 53 -29.23 -20.49 -1.25
N LYS A 54 -27.94 -20.62 -1.62
CA LYS A 54 -27.14 -21.82 -1.38
C LYS A 54 -26.31 -21.61 -0.13
N PRO A 55 -26.68 -22.24 1.01
CA PRO A 55 -25.79 -22.21 2.19
C PRO A 55 -24.47 -22.91 1.80
N VAL A 56 -23.44 -22.12 1.55
CA VAL A 56 -22.06 -22.64 1.45
C VAL A 56 -21.78 -23.31 2.79
N PRO A 57 -21.43 -24.59 2.85
CA PRO A 57 -21.14 -25.25 4.11
C PRO A 57 -20.08 -24.42 4.84
N GLN A 58 -20.40 -23.94 6.04
CA GLN A 58 -19.47 -23.11 6.84
C GLN A 58 -18.10 -23.77 7.05
N THR A 59 -18.04 -25.07 6.87
CA THR A 59 -16.81 -25.88 6.92
C THR A 59 -15.88 -25.61 5.74
N GLU A 60 -16.41 -25.45 4.51
CA GLU A 60 -15.58 -25.17 3.32
C GLU A 60 -15.00 -23.74 3.34
N VAL A 61 -15.80 -22.77 3.82
CA VAL A 61 -15.32 -21.38 3.98
C VAL A 61 -14.20 -21.32 5.03
N ARG A 62 -14.32 -22.02 6.14
CA ARG A 62 -13.27 -22.08 7.17
C ARG A 62 -11.99 -22.75 6.68
N ILE A 63 -12.09 -23.82 5.90
CA ILE A 63 -10.91 -24.49 5.34
C ILE A 63 -10.19 -23.57 4.35
N SER A 64 -10.94 -22.89 3.47
CA SER A 64 -10.35 -21.96 2.52
C SER A 64 -9.70 -20.75 3.20
N GLU A 65 -10.32 -20.17 4.23
CA GLU A 65 -9.72 -19.09 5.01
C GLU A 65 -8.43 -19.51 5.72
N MET A 66 -8.38 -20.73 6.27
CA MET A 66 -7.16 -21.28 6.88
C MET A 66 -6.07 -21.54 5.85
N GLU A 67 -6.41 -22.01 4.66
CA GLU A 67 -5.44 -22.19 3.57
C GLU A 67 -4.89 -20.86 3.06
N PHE A 68 -5.74 -19.83 2.89
CA PHE A 68 -5.29 -18.49 2.50
C PHE A 68 -4.37 -17.88 3.56
N ALA A 69 -4.72 -17.98 4.84
CA ALA A 69 -3.88 -17.48 5.93
C ALA A 69 -2.49 -18.17 5.95
N LYS A 70 -2.45 -19.47 5.71
CA LYS A 70 -1.19 -20.22 5.62
C LYS A 70 -0.35 -19.83 4.40
N LEU A 71 -0.98 -19.57 3.25
CA LEU A 71 -0.29 -19.08 2.06
C LEU A 71 0.29 -17.69 2.26
N ASP A 72 -0.44 -16.81 2.93
CA ASP A 72 0.01 -15.46 3.27
C ASP A 72 1.18 -15.49 4.26
N GLU A 73 1.17 -16.39 5.24
CA GLU A 73 2.27 -16.62 6.17
C GLU A 73 3.54 -17.10 5.45
N ILE A 74 3.41 -18.07 4.55
CA ILE A 74 4.53 -18.56 3.72
C ILE A 74 5.09 -17.41 2.85
N LEU A 75 4.22 -16.64 2.23
CA LEU A 75 4.63 -15.48 1.43
C LEU A 75 5.39 -14.46 2.26
N LEU A 76 4.89 -14.10 3.45
CA LEU A 76 5.59 -13.18 4.35
C LEU A 76 6.94 -13.72 4.79
N GLY A 77 7.03 -15.01 5.08
CA GLY A 77 8.30 -15.66 5.41
C GLY A 77 9.32 -15.56 4.27
N ASN A 78 8.90 -15.80 3.03
CA ASN A 78 9.76 -15.65 1.85
C ASN A 78 10.19 -14.20 1.61
N ILE A 79 9.28 -13.24 1.79
CA ILE A 79 9.58 -11.80 1.68
C ILE A 79 10.58 -11.39 2.77
N LEU A 80 10.36 -11.78 4.02
CA LEU A 80 11.27 -11.49 5.13
C LEU A 80 12.66 -12.03 4.86
N LYS A 81 12.76 -13.30 4.47
CA LYS A 81 14.02 -13.96 4.13
C LYS A 81 14.76 -13.23 3.01
N ALA A 82 14.06 -12.87 1.94
CA ALA A 82 14.65 -12.12 0.82
C ALA A 82 15.20 -10.74 1.25
N VAL A 83 14.52 -10.05 2.16
CA VAL A 83 15.00 -8.78 2.72
C VAL A 83 16.20 -9.01 3.64
N GLU A 84 16.16 -10.03 4.51
CA GLU A 84 17.26 -10.35 5.44
C GLU A 84 18.54 -10.74 4.70
N GLU A 85 18.45 -11.49 3.60
CA GLU A 85 19.59 -11.84 2.75
C GLU A 85 20.20 -10.62 2.03
N SER A 86 19.46 -9.54 1.90
CA SER A 86 19.87 -8.34 1.16
C SER A 86 20.04 -7.11 2.06
N LEU A 87 20.20 -7.27 3.36
CA LEU A 87 20.29 -6.15 4.32
C LEU A 87 21.42 -5.18 4.00
N SER A 88 22.58 -5.69 3.58
CA SER A 88 23.78 -4.90 3.25
C SER A 88 23.75 -4.27 1.87
N GLU A 89 22.81 -4.69 1.01
CA GLU A 89 22.71 -4.16 -0.35
C GLU A 89 22.06 -2.76 -0.30
N ALA A 90 22.81 -1.72 -0.70
CA ALA A 90 22.30 -0.35 -0.70
C ALA A 90 21.24 -0.11 -1.78
N ASP A 91 21.40 -0.77 -2.92
CA ASP A 91 20.51 -0.64 -4.09
C ASP A 91 19.34 -1.63 -4.05
N PHE A 92 19.17 -2.36 -2.92
CA PHE A 92 18.04 -3.28 -2.76
C PHE A 92 16.73 -2.52 -2.67
N ASP A 93 15.97 -2.60 -3.74
CA ASP A 93 14.69 -1.91 -3.90
C ASP A 93 13.51 -2.87 -4.06
N VAL A 94 12.33 -2.30 -4.32
CA VAL A 94 11.08 -3.06 -4.52
C VAL A 94 11.13 -3.97 -5.75
N GLN A 95 11.90 -3.58 -6.78
CA GLN A 95 12.05 -4.39 -7.99
C GLN A 95 12.86 -5.65 -7.68
N HIS A 96 14.01 -5.51 -7.02
CA HIS A 96 14.85 -6.63 -6.60
C HIS A 96 14.11 -7.58 -5.64
N LEU A 97 13.32 -7.02 -4.70
CA LEU A 97 12.50 -7.86 -3.82
C LEU A 97 11.44 -8.65 -4.61
N ALA A 98 10.77 -8.02 -5.57
CA ALA A 98 9.76 -8.68 -6.40
C ALA A 98 10.37 -9.84 -7.22
N GLU A 99 11.55 -9.65 -7.78
CA GLU A 99 12.31 -10.67 -8.51
C GLU A 99 12.71 -11.84 -7.59
N LYS A 100 13.23 -11.57 -6.39
CA LYS A 100 13.61 -12.61 -5.42
C LYS A 100 12.43 -13.49 -4.98
N VAL A 101 11.22 -12.91 -4.91
CA VAL A 101 10.01 -13.67 -4.53
C VAL A 101 9.18 -14.15 -5.75
N ASN A 102 9.72 -14.03 -6.96
CA ASN A 102 9.10 -14.43 -8.23
C ASN A 102 7.71 -13.81 -8.46
N MET A 103 7.58 -12.52 -8.17
CA MET A 103 6.34 -11.75 -8.35
C MET A 103 6.55 -10.51 -9.20
N SER A 104 5.47 -10.03 -9.84
CA SER A 104 5.49 -8.69 -10.39
C SER A 104 5.46 -7.65 -9.26
N ARG A 105 6.09 -6.49 -9.47
CA ARG A 105 6.09 -5.38 -8.51
C ARG A 105 4.67 -4.97 -8.06
N SER A 106 3.71 -4.97 -9.00
CA SER A 106 2.31 -4.62 -8.71
C SER A 106 1.63 -5.68 -7.82
N THR A 107 1.88 -6.96 -8.10
CA THR A 107 1.35 -8.09 -7.32
C THR A 107 1.92 -8.09 -5.90
N LEU A 108 3.25 -7.92 -5.77
CA LEU A 108 3.92 -7.80 -4.47
C LEU A 108 3.34 -6.64 -3.65
N THR A 109 3.23 -5.45 -4.26
CA THR A 109 2.71 -4.25 -3.58
C THR A 109 1.28 -4.48 -3.07
N ARG A 110 0.40 -5.03 -3.91
CA ARG A 110 -0.99 -5.30 -3.53
C ARG A 110 -1.10 -6.33 -2.41
N LYS A 111 -0.38 -7.46 -2.53
CA LYS A 111 -0.41 -8.53 -1.53
C LYS A 111 0.19 -8.10 -0.20
N LEU A 112 1.38 -7.51 -0.22
CA LEU A 112 2.05 -7.08 0.99
C LEU A 112 1.25 -6.03 1.74
N LYS A 113 0.66 -5.05 1.02
CA LYS A 113 -0.21 -4.04 1.61
C LYS A 113 -1.50 -4.65 2.20
N ALA A 114 -2.07 -5.66 1.54
CA ALA A 114 -3.27 -6.35 2.06
C ALA A 114 -2.97 -7.11 3.36
N ILE A 115 -1.79 -7.76 3.47
CA ILE A 115 -1.44 -8.59 4.62
C ILE A 115 -0.91 -7.75 5.78
N THR A 116 -0.04 -6.75 5.51
CA THR A 116 0.70 -6.02 6.54
C THR A 116 0.24 -4.58 6.74
N GLY A 117 -0.54 -4.03 5.82
CA GLY A 117 -0.87 -2.60 5.76
C GLY A 117 0.26 -1.72 5.21
N LEU A 118 1.46 -2.27 4.95
CA LEU A 118 2.66 -1.54 4.55
C LEU A 118 2.90 -1.65 3.05
N THR A 119 3.49 -0.61 2.47
CA THR A 119 4.11 -0.72 1.14
C THR A 119 5.40 -1.53 1.21
N PRO A 120 5.87 -2.15 0.09
CA PRO A 120 7.12 -2.90 0.10
C PRO A 120 8.33 -2.10 0.56
N LEU A 121 8.41 -0.82 0.22
CA LEU A 121 9.49 0.06 0.64
C LEU A 121 9.47 0.30 2.17
N GLU A 122 8.30 0.55 2.73
CA GLU A 122 8.12 0.69 4.19
C GLU A 122 8.45 -0.62 4.92
N TYR A 123 8.07 -1.76 4.34
CA TYR A 123 8.38 -3.07 4.90
C TYR A 123 9.90 -3.34 4.93
N ILE A 124 10.60 -3.13 3.80
CA ILE A 124 12.06 -3.25 3.74
C ILE A 124 12.72 -2.35 4.81
N ARG A 125 12.29 -1.08 4.88
CA ARG A 125 12.83 -0.12 5.86
C ARG A 125 12.59 -0.59 7.28
N ARG A 126 11.40 -1.06 7.61
CA ARG A 126 11.05 -1.56 8.95
C ARG A 126 11.90 -2.76 9.35
N VAL A 127 12.11 -3.73 8.46
CA VAL A 127 12.99 -4.88 8.71
C VAL A 127 14.42 -4.42 8.95
N LYS A 128 14.97 -3.51 8.12
CA LYS A 128 16.31 -2.92 8.33
C LYS A 128 16.41 -2.21 9.68
N MET A 129 15.39 -1.46 10.11
CA MET A 129 15.39 -0.78 11.41
C MET A 129 15.29 -1.74 12.58
N GLN A 130 14.58 -2.85 12.45
CA GLN A 130 14.57 -3.92 13.48
C GLN A 130 15.94 -4.57 13.64
N HIS A 131 16.66 -4.81 12.53
CA HIS A 131 18.05 -5.28 12.59
C HIS A 131 18.98 -4.26 13.20
N ALA A 132 18.79 -2.95 12.90
CA ALA A 132 19.53 -1.87 13.55
C ALA A 132 19.41 -1.92 15.09
N CYS A 133 18.18 -2.10 15.59
CA CYS A 133 17.96 -2.25 17.04
C CYS A 133 18.69 -3.43 17.65
N ARG A 134 18.78 -4.57 16.95
CA ARG A 134 19.52 -5.75 17.42
C ARG A 134 21.03 -5.47 17.49
N MET A 135 21.58 -4.84 16.44
CA MET A 135 23.01 -4.50 16.37
C MET A 135 23.41 -3.43 17.38
N LEU A 136 22.55 -2.43 17.61
CA LEU A 136 22.80 -1.34 18.57
C LEU A 136 22.74 -1.78 20.05
N LYS A 137 22.35 -3.01 20.35
CA LYS A 137 22.46 -3.57 21.70
C LYS A 137 23.91 -3.86 22.09
N ASP A 138 24.79 -4.14 21.12
CA ASP A 138 26.21 -4.29 21.37
C ASP A 138 26.85 -2.90 21.60
N PRO A 139 27.38 -2.61 22.79
CA PRO A 139 27.98 -1.31 23.10
C PRO A 139 29.26 -1.02 22.31
N HIS A 140 29.90 -2.04 21.75
CA HIS A 140 31.10 -1.90 20.93
C HIS A 140 30.81 -1.54 19.47
N THR A 141 29.56 -1.70 19.01
CA THR A 141 29.15 -1.40 17.63
C THR A 141 28.77 0.07 17.49
N THR A 142 29.39 0.78 16.57
CA THR A 142 29.07 2.19 16.34
C THR A 142 27.86 2.36 15.45
N VAL A 143 27.13 3.47 15.61
CA VAL A 143 25.99 3.83 14.75
C VAL A 143 26.36 3.86 13.27
N ASN A 144 27.61 4.23 12.94
CA ASN A 144 28.09 4.26 11.56
C ASN A 144 28.29 2.86 11.00
N GLU A 145 28.84 1.94 11.76
CA GLU A 145 28.98 0.53 11.37
C GLU A 145 27.61 -0.12 11.13
N VAL A 146 26.64 0.13 12.02
CA VAL A 146 25.26 -0.35 11.84
C VAL A 146 24.64 0.21 10.55
N ALA A 147 24.78 1.51 10.29
CA ALA A 147 24.28 2.11 9.08
C ALA A 147 24.85 1.45 7.82
N LEU A 148 26.18 1.27 7.77
CA LEU A 148 26.88 0.63 6.65
C LEU A 148 26.49 -0.84 6.48
N ALA A 149 26.41 -1.59 7.58
CA ALA A 149 25.99 -2.99 7.55
C ALA A 149 24.57 -3.20 6.99
N LEU A 150 23.71 -2.20 7.13
CA LEU A 150 22.34 -2.20 6.62
C LEU A 150 22.21 -1.51 5.23
N GLY A 151 23.33 -1.21 4.57
CA GLY A 151 23.36 -0.60 3.25
C GLY A 151 23.03 0.89 3.22
N TYR A 152 23.18 1.62 4.34
CA TYR A 152 23.00 3.07 4.38
C TYR A 152 24.33 3.79 4.30
N TYR A 153 24.70 4.28 3.13
CA TYR A 153 25.91 5.10 2.95
C TYR A 153 25.81 6.49 3.58
N ASN A 154 24.60 6.98 3.81
CA ASN A 154 24.35 8.27 4.43
C ASN A 154 23.84 8.08 5.86
N ARG A 155 24.74 8.31 6.83
CA ARG A 155 24.44 8.22 8.28
C ARG A 155 23.29 9.14 8.71
N LYS A 156 23.16 10.35 8.13
CA LYS A 156 22.10 11.28 8.48
C LYS A 156 20.74 10.73 8.05
N TYR A 157 20.68 10.15 6.84
CA TYR A 157 19.47 9.51 6.36
C TYR A 157 19.08 8.28 7.20
N PHE A 158 20.04 7.43 7.55
CA PHE A 158 19.80 6.32 8.48
C PHE A 158 19.24 6.80 9.82
N THR A 159 19.87 7.82 10.43
CA THR A 159 19.41 8.40 11.70
C THR A 159 17.99 8.95 11.60
N SER A 160 17.64 9.58 10.49
CA SER A 160 16.30 10.10 10.23
C SER A 160 15.26 8.97 10.13
N CYS A 161 15.57 7.91 9.37
CA CYS A 161 14.71 6.73 9.24
C CYS A 161 14.49 6.02 10.59
N PHE A 162 15.55 5.88 11.39
CA PHE A 162 15.47 5.26 12.71
C PHE A 162 14.62 6.09 13.67
N LYS A 163 14.82 7.42 13.70
CA LYS A 163 14.03 8.33 14.52
C LYS A 163 12.55 8.37 14.09
N GLU A 164 12.28 8.27 12.80
CA GLU A 164 10.91 8.19 12.29
C GLU A 164 10.19 6.92 12.77
N GLU A 165 10.90 5.78 12.84
CA GLU A 165 10.32 4.50 13.24
C GLU A 165 10.18 4.35 14.76
N TYR A 166 11.16 4.85 15.55
CA TYR A 166 11.23 4.63 17.01
C TYR A 166 11.09 5.88 17.87
N GLY A 167 10.99 7.07 17.27
CA GLY A 167 10.86 8.33 17.99
C GLY A 167 12.17 8.89 18.58
N ILE A 168 13.22 8.09 18.69
CA ILE A 168 14.52 8.45 19.23
C ILE A 168 15.64 8.17 18.23
N THR A 169 16.80 8.81 18.42
CA THR A 169 17.96 8.57 17.56
C THR A 169 18.66 7.24 17.89
N PRO A 170 19.42 6.64 16.95
CA PRO A 170 20.20 5.43 17.22
C PRO A 170 21.14 5.55 18.41
N SER A 171 21.77 6.70 18.58
CA SER A 171 22.69 6.97 19.70
C SER A 171 21.98 7.08 21.06
N GLU A 172 20.78 7.64 21.07
CA GLU A 172 19.92 7.67 22.27
C GLU A 172 19.45 6.27 22.64
N TYR A 173 18.99 5.49 21.61
CA TYR A 173 18.60 4.09 21.80
C TYR A 173 19.74 3.26 22.43
N GLN A 174 20.97 3.36 21.91
CA GLN A 174 22.14 2.65 22.42
C GLN A 174 22.41 2.99 23.88
N LYS A 175 22.40 4.28 24.22
CA LYS A 175 22.60 4.73 25.64
C LYS A 175 21.49 4.22 26.58
N GLU A 176 20.27 4.08 26.10
CA GLU A 176 19.19 3.51 26.90
C GLU A 176 19.38 2.01 27.15
N GLN A 177 19.88 1.26 26.14
CA GLN A 177 20.18 -0.17 26.32
C GLN A 177 21.34 -0.35 27.35
N GLU A 178 22.41 0.41 27.25
CA GLU A 178 23.53 0.37 28.19
C GLU A 178 23.08 0.61 29.64
N LYS A 179 22.17 1.58 29.85
CA LYS A 179 21.61 1.85 31.18
C LYS A 179 20.79 0.67 31.72
N ARG A 180 20.01 0.02 30.88
CA ARG A 180 19.16 -1.15 31.24
C ARG A 180 20.03 -2.33 31.65
N ASP A 181 21.10 -2.61 30.89
CA ASP A 181 22.02 -3.72 31.17
C ASP A 181 22.82 -3.48 32.47
N THR A 182 23.21 -2.23 32.71
CA THR A 182 23.91 -1.84 33.94
C THR A 182 23.00 -1.93 35.17
N SER A 183 21.68 -1.68 35.01
CA SER A 183 20.71 -1.79 36.10
C SER A 183 20.42 -3.25 36.43
N ALA A 184 20.27 -4.09 35.42
CA ALA A 184 20.02 -5.53 35.58
C ALA A 184 21.19 -6.26 36.23
N SER A 185 22.44 -5.81 35.97
CA SER A 185 23.65 -6.38 36.58
C SER A 185 23.86 -5.99 38.06
N LYS A 186 23.10 -5.03 38.61
CA LYS A 186 23.18 -4.60 40.01
C LYS A 186 22.16 -5.27 40.91
N GLU A 187 21.16 -5.92 40.37
CA GLU A 187 20.07 -6.59 41.10
C GLU A 187 20.21 -8.12 41.15
N GLY A 188 21.24 -8.71 40.52
CA GLY A 188 21.56 -10.15 40.53
C GLY A 188 22.85 -10.42 41.32
#